data_a20c20455b836d8dd54fd9800351ddf3
#
_entry.id   a20c20455b836d8dd54fd9800351ddf3
#
_cell.length_a   1.000
_cell.length_b   1.000
_cell.length_c   1.000
_cell.angle_alpha   90.00
_cell.angle_beta   90.00
_cell.angle_gamma   90.00
#
_symmetry.space_group_name_H-M   'P 1'
#
loop_
_entity.id
_entity.type
_entity.pdbx_description
1 polymer ?
#
loop_
_entity_poly.entity_id
_entity_poly.type
_entity_poly.pdbx_seq_one_letter_code
_entity_poly.pdbx_strand_id
1 'polypeptide(L)'
;MKKIFLIMALFIASFAQAQQFITSGLVEFEVKRNNHRLFGDGIWADMAKTRFPQFSTSYYHFSFVDNKGIYKYDRKDERTKMPWGSEDEDNIWFSDYTANRYTDQKWVFDNTYLLSDSLIKIDWKLVPNETREIAGFNCRKAVGVIFDSVYVFAFYTDEIAISGGPMGISGLPGMILGVTIPRMFTSWVATRVQLTGFDPTKIVAPTKGKKKVASDLKDNVQKATKDWGTWGQQQIWNIFL
;
A
#
# COMPACT_ATOMS: atom_id res chain seq x y z
N MET A 1 -32.33 47.48 12.93
CA MET A 1 -31.20 47.11 12.07
C MET A 1 -30.12 46.34 12.83
N LYS A 2 -29.56 46.79 13.96
CA LYS A 2 -28.51 46.06 14.72
C LYS A 2 -28.92 44.65 15.19
N LYS A 3 -30.19 44.42 15.58
CA LYS A 3 -30.66 43.07 16.00
C LYS A 3 -30.78 42.08 14.84
N ILE A 4 -31.12 42.57 13.63
CA ILE A 4 -31.20 41.71 12.42
C ILE A 4 -29.80 41.27 11.97
N PHE A 5 -28.80 42.17 12.08
CA PHE A 5 -27.41 41.86 11.79
C PHE A 5 -26.83 40.78 12.75
N LEU A 6 -27.20 40.83 14.03
CA LEU A 6 -26.76 39.87 15.04
C LEU A 6 -27.36 38.49 14.78
N ILE A 7 -28.62 38.37 14.39
CA ILE A 7 -29.29 37.12 14.05
C ILE A 7 -28.69 36.51 12.77
N MET A 8 -28.40 37.36 11.77
CA MET A 8 -27.78 36.93 10.51
C MET A 8 -26.33 36.43 10.74
N ALA A 9 -25.56 37.06 11.63
CA ALA A 9 -24.22 36.62 12.01
C ALA A 9 -24.23 35.29 12.78
N LEU A 10 -25.23 35.03 13.65
CA LEU A 10 -25.41 33.76 14.33
C LEU A 10 -25.80 32.63 13.37
N PHE A 11 -26.57 32.93 12.31
CA PHE A 11 -26.93 31.92 11.29
C PHE A 11 -25.75 31.53 10.41
N ILE A 12 -24.82 32.44 10.10
CA ILE A 12 -23.61 32.14 9.32
C ILE A 12 -22.63 31.29 10.13
N ALA A 13 -22.55 31.47 11.44
CA ALA A 13 -21.68 30.64 12.33
C ALA A 13 -22.12 29.18 12.43
N SER A 14 -23.40 28.85 12.17
CA SER A 14 -23.93 27.50 12.26
C SER A 14 -23.52 26.60 11.07
N PHE A 15 -22.99 27.15 9.99
CA PHE A 15 -22.56 26.40 8.82
C PHE A 15 -21.04 26.10 8.78
N ALA A 16 -20.28 26.56 9.76
CA ALA A 16 -18.88 26.15 9.91
C ALA A 16 -18.82 24.75 10.49
N GLN A 17 -19.21 23.75 9.72
CA GLN A 17 -18.86 22.35 9.99
C GLN A 17 -17.34 22.27 9.78
N ALA A 18 -16.59 22.27 10.87
CA ALA A 18 -15.17 21.98 10.82
C ALA A 18 -15.04 20.57 10.23
N GLN A 19 -14.45 20.48 9.04
CA GLN A 19 -14.16 19.20 8.39
C GLN A 19 -13.18 18.44 9.30
N GLN A 20 -13.69 17.45 10.01
CA GLN A 20 -12.90 16.69 10.96
C GLN A 20 -12.10 15.63 10.17
N PHE A 21 -10.84 15.93 9.92
CA PHE A 21 -9.95 14.99 9.23
C PHE A 21 -9.62 13.81 10.15
N ILE A 22 -9.66 12.62 9.58
CA ILE A 22 -9.22 11.40 10.24
C ILE A 22 -7.70 11.37 10.26
N THR A 23 -7.08 11.43 11.45
CA THR A 23 -5.62 11.48 11.64
C THR A 23 -5.04 10.18 12.22
N SER A 24 -5.89 9.24 12.63
CA SER A 24 -5.47 7.95 13.17
C SER A 24 -6.48 6.86 12.86
N GLY A 25 -6.01 5.62 12.68
CA GLY A 25 -6.89 4.50 12.40
C GLY A 25 -6.13 3.26 11.93
N LEU A 26 -6.92 2.24 11.58
CA LEU A 26 -6.48 1.01 10.96
C LEU A 26 -7.31 0.77 9.70
N VAL A 27 -6.64 0.52 8.59
CA VAL A 27 -7.25 0.15 7.31
C VAL A 27 -6.92 -1.31 7.03
N GLU A 28 -7.95 -2.13 6.81
CA GLU A 28 -7.78 -3.50 6.31
C GLU A 28 -7.78 -3.46 4.78
N PHE A 29 -6.75 -4.04 4.17
CA PHE A 29 -6.63 -4.18 2.73
C PHE A 29 -6.80 -5.64 2.31
N GLU A 30 -7.69 -5.90 1.36
CA GLU A 30 -7.71 -7.13 0.59
C GLU A 30 -6.70 -7.01 -0.56
N VAL A 31 -5.79 -7.97 -0.62
CA VAL A 31 -4.77 -8.07 -1.67
C VAL A 31 -5.10 -9.27 -2.54
N LYS A 32 -5.46 -9.01 -3.80
CA LYS A 32 -5.83 -10.05 -4.77
C LYS A 32 -4.81 -10.12 -5.88
N ARG A 33 -4.19 -11.29 -6.05
CA ARG A 33 -3.17 -11.57 -7.07
C ARG A 33 -3.69 -12.59 -8.07
N ASN A 34 -3.49 -12.33 -9.37
CA ASN A 34 -3.83 -13.29 -10.42
C ASN A 34 -2.63 -14.22 -10.70
N ASN A 35 -2.67 -15.40 -10.12
CA ASN A 35 -1.60 -16.40 -10.22
C ASN A 35 -1.44 -16.94 -11.63
N HIS A 36 -2.56 -17.15 -12.36
CA HIS A 36 -2.51 -17.69 -13.72
C HIS A 36 -1.80 -16.75 -14.69
N ARG A 37 -1.90 -15.43 -14.46
CA ARG A 37 -1.14 -14.44 -15.25
C ARG A 37 0.34 -14.40 -14.85
N LEU A 38 0.66 -14.66 -13.58
CA LEU A 38 2.04 -14.77 -13.10
C LEU A 38 2.76 -15.99 -13.66
N PHE A 39 2.06 -17.11 -13.83
CA PHE A 39 2.68 -18.33 -14.40
C PHE A 39 3.11 -18.13 -15.86
N GLY A 40 2.54 -17.13 -16.56
CA GLY A 40 2.84 -16.88 -17.96
C GLY A 40 2.22 -17.92 -18.89
N ASP A 41 2.97 -18.26 -19.95
CA ASP A 41 2.52 -19.19 -21.00
C ASP A 41 3.48 -20.36 -21.14
N GLY A 42 3.00 -21.50 -21.65
CA GLY A 42 3.76 -22.71 -21.89
C GLY A 42 3.27 -23.91 -21.09
N ILE A 43 3.79 -25.10 -21.40
CA ILE A 43 3.33 -26.38 -20.86
C ILE A 43 3.31 -26.40 -19.32
N TRP A 44 4.36 -25.87 -18.68
CA TRP A 44 4.44 -25.77 -17.23
C TRP A 44 3.40 -24.81 -16.65
N ALA A 45 3.17 -23.68 -17.32
CA ALA A 45 2.16 -22.72 -16.92
C ALA A 45 0.76 -23.32 -17.02
N ASP A 46 0.48 -24.08 -18.07
CA ASP A 46 -0.82 -24.74 -18.28
C ASP A 46 -1.06 -25.81 -17.22
N MET A 47 -0.05 -26.62 -16.90
CA MET A 47 -0.12 -27.57 -15.76
C MET A 47 -0.37 -26.87 -14.43
N ALA A 48 0.29 -25.74 -14.17
CA ALA A 48 0.12 -24.97 -12.94
C ALA A 48 -1.29 -24.36 -12.87
N LYS A 49 -1.82 -23.83 -13.98
CA LYS A 49 -3.19 -23.27 -14.08
C LYS A 49 -4.28 -24.32 -13.77
N THR A 50 -4.05 -25.60 -14.05
CA THR A 50 -5.01 -26.66 -13.70
C THR A 50 -4.93 -27.06 -12.22
N ARG A 51 -3.81 -26.86 -11.56
CA ARG A 51 -3.54 -27.30 -10.17
C ARG A 51 -3.82 -26.23 -9.12
N PHE A 52 -3.61 -24.96 -9.48
CA PHE A 52 -3.61 -23.85 -8.52
C PHE A 52 -4.73 -22.87 -8.80
N PRO A 53 -5.25 -22.20 -7.76
CA PRO A 53 -6.31 -21.22 -7.93
C PRO A 53 -5.86 -20.05 -8.81
N GLN A 54 -6.76 -19.57 -9.67
CA GLN A 54 -6.50 -18.42 -10.54
C GLN A 54 -6.15 -17.18 -9.73
N PHE A 55 -6.81 -16.98 -8.58
CA PHE A 55 -6.55 -15.85 -7.71
C PHE A 55 -6.16 -16.35 -6.33
N SER A 56 -5.18 -15.69 -5.71
CA SER A 56 -4.92 -15.77 -4.27
C SER A 56 -5.31 -14.46 -3.60
N THR A 57 -5.83 -14.59 -2.37
CA THR A 57 -6.28 -13.45 -1.58
C THR A 57 -5.58 -13.46 -0.22
N SER A 58 -5.01 -12.32 0.14
CA SER A 58 -4.39 -12.08 1.44
C SER A 58 -4.92 -10.77 2.03
N TYR A 59 -4.84 -10.63 3.34
CA TYR A 59 -5.28 -9.43 4.04
C TYR A 59 -4.10 -8.81 4.77
N TYR A 60 -4.04 -7.49 4.73
CA TYR A 60 -2.99 -6.67 5.35
C TYR A 60 -3.63 -5.53 6.13
N HIS A 61 -2.96 -5.09 7.18
CA HIS A 61 -3.36 -3.94 7.96
C HIS A 61 -2.40 -2.76 7.73
N PHE A 62 -2.95 -1.59 7.44
CA PHE A 62 -2.24 -0.32 7.52
C PHE A 62 -2.75 0.44 8.74
N SER A 63 -1.94 0.53 9.78
CA SER A 63 -2.24 1.32 10.97
C SER A 63 -1.49 2.64 10.91
N PHE A 64 -2.15 3.75 11.30
CA PHE A 64 -1.57 5.07 11.21
C PHE A 64 -1.96 5.97 12.38
N VAL A 65 -1.04 6.84 12.76
CA VAL A 65 -1.20 7.91 13.76
C VAL A 65 -0.09 8.95 13.58
N ASP A 66 -0.39 10.22 13.86
CA ASP A 66 0.60 11.32 13.90
C ASP A 66 1.56 11.34 12.69
N ASN A 67 1.01 11.20 11.48
CA ASN A 67 1.76 11.12 10.23
C ASN A 67 2.78 9.96 10.15
N LYS A 68 2.58 8.90 10.93
CA LYS A 68 3.31 7.63 10.81
C LYS A 68 2.37 6.52 10.41
N GLY A 69 2.85 5.60 9.59
CA GLY A 69 2.09 4.45 9.15
C GLY A 69 2.92 3.17 9.19
N ILE A 70 2.26 2.06 9.49
CA ILE A 70 2.85 0.73 9.42
C ILE A 70 1.92 -0.21 8.67
N TYR A 71 2.45 -0.88 7.65
CA TYR A 71 1.73 -1.85 6.83
C TYR A 71 2.30 -3.24 7.10
N LYS A 72 1.43 -4.20 7.41
CA LYS A 72 1.81 -5.57 7.79
C LYS A 72 0.81 -6.58 7.27
N TYR A 73 1.30 -7.78 7.01
CA TYR A 73 0.48 -8.95 6.77
C TYR A 73 -0.40 -9.27 8.00
N ASP A 74 -1.63 -9.71 7.74
CA ASP A 74 -2.58 -10.19 8.75
C ASP A 74 -2.90 -11.68 8.55
N ARG A 75 -3.53 -12.03 7.42
CA ARG A 75 -3.97 -13.40 7.14
C ARG A 75 -4.13 -13.68 5.65
N LYS A 76 -4.23 -14.97 5.29
CA LYS A 76 -4.64 -15.44 3.96
C LYS A 76 -6.10 -15.94 3.96
N ASP A 77 -6.71 -15.91 2.79
CA ASP A 77 -7.92 -16.71 2.54
C ASP A 77 -7.50 -18.16 2.27
N GLU A 78 -7.80 -19.05 3.22
CA GLU A 78 -7.43 -20.48 3.14
C GLU A 78 -7.99 -21.18 1.90
N ARG A 79 -9.10 -20.69 1.33
CA ARG A 79 -9.72 -21.24 0.10
C ARG A 79 -8.91 -20.96 -1.15
N THR A 80 -8.07 -19.94 -1.11
CA THR A 80 -7.28 -19.47 -2.27
C THR A 80 -5.78 -19.56 -2.01
N LYS A 81 -5.39 -20.23 -0.93
CA LYS A 81 -4.00 -20.37 -0.49
C LYS A 81 -3.18 -21.14 -1.50
N MET A 82 -2.01 -20.62 -1.81
CA MET A 82 -1.01 -21.34 -2.58
C MET A 82 -0.26 -22.32 -1.66
N PRO A 83 0.22 -23.47 -2.17
CA PRO A 83 0.91 -24.48 -1.34
C PRO A 83 2.27 -24.04 -0.81
N TRP A 84 2.85 -23.01 -1.40
CA TRP A 84 4.06 -22.36 -0.88
C TRP A 84 3.70 -21.06 -0.16
N GLY A 85 4.52 -20.69 0.82
CA GLY A 85 4.38 -19.43 1.55
C GLY A 85 4.49 -18.22 0.64
N SER A 86 4.04 -17.07 1.11
CA SER A 86 4.32 -15.78 0.49
C SER A 86 5.51 -15.17 1.25
N GLU A 87 6.53 -14.75 0.53
CA GLU A 87 7.69 -14.07 1.10
C GLU A 87 7.32 -12.75 1.78
N ASP A 88 6.13 -12.22 1.45
CA ASP A 88 5.66 -10.92 1.93
C ASP A 88 5.08 -10.99 3.37
N GLU A 89 4.86 -12.19 3.93
CA GLU A 89 4.21 -12.33 5.25
C GLU A 89 5.05 -11.75 6.40
N ASP A 90 6.37 -11.86 6.29
CA ASP A 90 7.32 -11.35 7.28
C ASP A 90 7.75 -9.89 7.01
N ASN A 91 7.27 -9.29 5.92
CA ASN A 91 7.61 -7.94 5.54
C ASN A 91 6.82 -6.92 6.37
N ILE A 92 7.50 -5.85 6.75
CA ILE A 92 6.93 -4.71 7.46
C ILE A 92 7.37 -3.44 6.73
N TRP A 93 6.41 -2.61 6.36
CA TRP A 93 6.66 -1.28 5.80
C TRP A 93 6.31 -0.24 6.85
N PHE A 94 7.27 0.57 7.26
CA PHE A 94 7.05 1.67 8.19
C PHE A 94 7.44 2.97 7.52
N SER A 95 6.54 3.96 7.56
CA SER A 95 6.76 5.29 7.01
C SER A 95 6.52 6.36 8.05
N ASP A 96 7.45 7.32 8.15
CA ASP A 96 7.31 8.58 8.86
C ASP A 96 7.22 9.70 7.81
N TYR A 97 6.01 10.16 7.55
CA TYR A 97 5.72 11.15 6.51
C TYR A 97 6.19 12.55 6.90
N THR A 98 6.30 12.85 8.21
CA THR A 98 6.86 14.11 8.69
C THR A 98 8.38 14.15 8.50
N ALA A 99 9.06 13.04 8.79
CA ALA A 99 10.50 12.92 8.60
C ALA A 99 10.90 12.63 7.14
N ASN A 100 9.94 12.37 6.26
CA ASN A 100 10.15 11.93 4.88
C ASN A 100 11.08 10.71 4.80
N ARG A 101 10.84 9.71 5.64
CA ARG A 101 11.67 8.50 5.75
C ARG A 101 10.84 7.25 5.88
N TYR A 102 11.37 6.14 5.36
CA TYR A 102 10.85 4.81 5.66
C TYR A 102 11.89 3.97 6.41
N THR A 103 11.40 2.95 7.11
CA THR A 103 12.21 1.87 7.68
C THR A 103 11.44 0.57 7.49
N ASP A 104 11.92 -0.25 6.58
CA ASP A 104 11.24 -1.49 6.19
C ASP A 104 12.03 -2.71 6.65
N GLN A 105 11.30 -3.70 7.14
CA GLN A 105 11.82 -5.04 7.31
C GLN A 105 11.43 -5.86 6.09
N LYS A 106 12.40 -6.42 5.39
CA LYS A 106 12.20 -7.21 4.18
C LYS A 106 12.85 -8.58 4.31
N TRP A 107 12.09 -9.62 4.01
CA TRP A 107 12.62 -10.96 3.89
C TRP A 107 13.04 -11.21 2.43
N VAL A 108 14.28 -11.58 2.20
CA VAL A 108 14.86 -11.75 0.86
C VAL A 108 15.84 -12.93 0.90
N PHE A 109 15.57 -14.00 0.15
CA PHE A 109 16.43 -15.17 0.04
C PHE A 109 16.95 -15.68 1.39
N ASP A 110 16.02 -16.10 2.27
CA ASP A 110 16.28 -16.62 3.62
C ASP A 110 16.95 -15.66 4.61
N ASN A 111 17.02 -14.36 4.27
CA ASN A 111 17.56 -13.35 5.16
C ASN A 111 16.57 -12.22 5.41
N THR A 112 16.53 -11.74 6.63
CA THR A 112 15.81 -10.51 6.97
C THR A 112 16.75 -9.31 6.88
N TYR A 113 16.35 -8.30 6.11
CA TYR A 113 17.05 -7.03 5.97
C TYR A 113 16.25 -5.90 6.58
N LEU A 114 16.96 -4.92 7.11
CA LEU A 114 16.41 -3.66 7.58
C LEU A 114 16.88 -2.56 6.63
N LEU A 115 15.94 -1.99 5.88
CA LEU A 115 16.16 -0.93 4.90
C LEU A 115 15.64 0.39 5.46
N SER A 116 16.41 1.46 5.33
CA SER A 116 15.96 2.79 5.75
C SER A 116 16.50 3.83 4.78
N ASP A 117 15.57 4.63 4.20
CA ASP A 117 15.88 5.67 3.24
C ASP A 117 14.79 6.74 3.24
N SER A 118 14.89 7.72 2.33
CA SER A 118 13.84 8.68 2.04
C SER A 118 12.62 7.98 1.43
N LEU A 119 11.42 8.50 1.68
CA LEU A 119 10.21 8.00 1.01
C LEU A 119 10.35 8.07 -0.51
N ILE A 120 9.83 7.04 -1.18
CA ILE A 120 9.86 6.97 -2.66
C ILE A 120 8.98 8.10 -3.21
N LYS A 121 9.58 8.99 -3.99
CA LYS A 121 8.84 10.04 -4.69
C LYS A 121 8.18 9.45 -5.94
N ILE A 122 6.87 9.55 -6.01
CA ILE A 122 6.06 9.17 -7.16
C ILE A 122 5.46 10.43 -7.77
N ASP A 123 5.72 10.67 -9.05
CA ASP A 123 5.11 11.78 -9.78
C ASP A 123 3.68 11.38 -10.21
N TRP A 124 2.71 11.78 -9.40
CA TRP A 124 1.31 11.47 -9.61
C TRP A 124 0.64 12.38 -10.62
N LYS A 125 -0.10 11.81 -11.55
CA LYS A 125 -1.04 12.49 -12.43
C LYS A 125 -2.45 12.20 -11.97
N LEU A 126 -3.18 13.23 -11.53
CA LEU A 126 -4.58 13.12 -11.13
C LEU A 126 -5.44 12.88 -12.38
N VAL A 127 -6.39 11.97 -12.30
CA VAL A 127 -7.32 11.67 -13.40
C VAL A 127 -8.66 12.37 -13.09
N PRO A 128 -9.03 13.41 -13.84
CA PRO A 128 -10.26 14.13 -13.61
C PRO A 128 -11.49 13.24 -13.81
N ASN A 129 -12.52 13.46 -12.99
CA ASN A 129 -13.84 12.83 -13.11
C ASN A 129 -13.85 11.28 -12.95
N GLU A 130 -12.76 10.67 -12.55
CA GLU A 130 -12.75 9.26 -12.17
C GLU A 130 -12.76 9.13 -10.65
N THR A 131 -13.91 8.74 -10.11
CA THR A 131 -14.12 8.51 -8.69
C THR A 131 -14.63 7.10 -8.44
N ARG A 132 -14.38 6.59 -7.24
CA ARG A 132 -14.85 5.28 -6.79
C ARG A 132 -15.07 5.32 -5.28
N GLU A 133 -16.18 4.75 -4.82
CA GLU A 133 -16.37 4.50 -3.41
C GLU A 133 -15.57 3.27 -2.96
N ILE A 134 -14.73 3.43 -1.92
CA ILE A 134 -13.92 2.35 -1.32
C ILE A 134 -14.01 2.47 0.19
N ALA A 135 -14.44 1.40 0.85
CA ALA A 135 -14.60 1.34 2.31
C ALA A 135 -15.43 2.50 2.91
N GLY A 136 -16.42 3.01 2.15
CA GLY A 136 -17.29 4.11 2.55
C GLY A 136 -16.75 5.52 2.27
N PHE A 137 -15.59 5.64 1.61
CA PHE A 137 -14.97 6.92 1.25
C PHE A 137 -15.05 7.17 -0.26
N ASN A 138 -15.31 8.42 -0.64
CA ASN A 138 -15.26 8.82 -2.04
C ASN A 138 -13.81 9.07 -2.46
N CYS A 139 -13.26 8.18 -3.28
CA CYS A 139 -11.87 8.21 -3.70
C CYS A 139 -11.72 8.74 -5.12
N ARG A 140 -10.69 9.56 -5.34
CA ARG A 140 -10.28 10.08 -6.65
C ARG A 140 -9.13 9.26 -7.20
N LYS A 141 -9.09 9.09 -8.53
CA LYS A 141 -8.04 8.33 -9.21
C LYS A 141 -6.79 9.17 -9.47
N ALA A 142 -5.65 8.54 -9.30
CA ALA A 142 -4.35 9.04 -9.74
C ALA A 142 -3.56 7.92 -10.42
N VAL A 143 -2.63 8.31 -11.30
CA VAL A 143 -1.72 7.39 -11.99
C VAL A 143 -0.29 7.86 -11.75
N GLY A 144 0.56 6.95 -11.34
CA GLY A 144 1.99 7.16 -11.16
C GLY A 144 2.83 6.12 -11.87
N VAL A 145 4.13 6.34 -11.93
CA VAL A 145 5.10 5.39 -12.46
C VAL A 145 6.18 5.16 -11.42
N ILE A 146 6.49 3.90 -11.15
CA ILE A 146 7.59 3.48 -10.27
C ILE A 146 8.57 2.62 -11.07
N PHE A 147 9.82 2.50 -10.60
CA PHE A 147 10.86 1.72 -11.29
C PHE A 147 10.95 2.02 -12.80
N ASP A 148 10.80 3.30 -13.18
CA ASP A 148 10.87 3.86 -14.54
C ASP A 148 9.81 3.36 -15.53
N SER A 149 9.11 2.26 -15.27
CA SER A 149 8.21 1.65 -16.24
C SER A 149 6.98 0.94 -15.69
N VAL A 150 6.80 0.91 -14.37
CA VAL A 150 5.69 0.21 -13.73
C VAL A 150 4.58 1.20 -13.37
N TYR A 151 3.47 1.14 -14.09
CA TYR A 151 2.30 1.96 -13.80
C TYR A 151 1.61 1.51 -12.52
N VAL A 152 1.29 2.50 -11.68
CA VAL A 152 0.49 2.36 -10.46
C VAL A 152 -0.78 3.17 -10.63
N PHE A 153 -1.92 2.50 -10.55
CA PHE A 153 -3.24 3.15 -10.51
C PHE A 153 -3.69 3.20 -9.06
N ALA A 154 -3.85 4.40 -8.52
CA ALA A 154 -4.24 4.63 -7.13
C ALA A 154 -5.62 5.31 -7.03
N PHE A 155 -6.37 4.96 -5.99
CA PHE A 155 -7.57 5.65 -5.56
C PHE A 155 -7.34 6.16 -4.14
N TYR A 156 -7.51 7.48 -3.91
CA TYR A 156 -7.22 8.12 -2.64
C TYR A 156 -8.36 9.03 -2.19
N THR A 157 -8.46 9.23 -0.88
CA THR A 157 -9.40 10.15 -0.26
C THR A 157 -8.68 11.20 0.57
N ASP A 158 -9.12 12.45 0.53
CA ASP A 158 -8.63 13.56 1.36
C ASP A 158 -9.34 13.65 2.73
N GLU A 159 -10.36 12.84 2.97
CA GLU A 159 -11.02 12.74 4.26
C GLU A 159 -10.12 12.13 5.36
N ILE A 160 -9.11 11.34 4.96
CA ILE A 160 -8.10 10.78 5.85
C ILE A 160 -6.78 11.51 5.59
N ALA A 161 -6.34 12.33 6.55
CA ALA A 161 -5.33 13.36 6.37
C ALA A 161 -3.87 12.86 6.32
N ILE A 162 -3.62 11.57 6.12
CA ILE A 162 -2.28 11.02 5.98
C ILE A 162 -1.98 10.68 4.52
N SER A 163 -0.84 11.15 4.01
CA SER A 163 -0.38 10.86 2.63
C SER A 163 0.25 9.48 2.53
N GLY A 164 -0.50 8.43 2.89
CA GLY A 164 -0.02 7.07 2.99
C GLY A 164 -0.88 6.05 2.26
N GLY A 165 -0.42 4.80 2.24
CA GLY A 165 -1.12 3.69 1.61
C GLY A 165 -0.38 2.37 1.78
N PRO A 166 -0.84 1.29 1.09
CA PRO A 166 -0.21 -0.02 1.18
C PRO A 166 1.21 0.00 0.62
N MET A 167 2.10 -0.85 1.16
CA MET A 167 3.48 -1.07 0.70
C MET A 167 4.35 0.20 0.64
N GLY A 168 4.10 1.21 1.48
CA GLY A 168 4.85 2.47 1.45
C GLY A 168 4.52 3.39 0.27
N ILE A 169 3.57 3.04 -0.60
CA ILE A 169 3.09 3.92 -1.67
C ILE A 169 2.44 5.14 -1.06
N SER A 170 2.90 6.33 -1.44
CA SER A 170 2.53 7.59 -0.80
C SER A 170 2.62 8.79 -1.76
N GLY A 171 2.40 10.01 -1.26
CA GLY A 171 2.59 11.25 -2.02
C GLY A 171 1.33 11.83 -2.66
N LEU A 172 0.16 11.23 -2.43
CA LEU A 172 -1.14 11.81 -2.77
C LEU A 172 -1.68 12.67 -1.60
N PRO A 173 -2.53 13.65 -1.86
CA PRO A 173 -3.09 14.51 -0.80
C PRO A 173 -4.20 13.77 -0.04
N GLY A 174 -3.82 12.79 0.77
CA GLY A 174 -4.68 11.92 1.55
C GLY A 174 -4.34 10.44 1.44
N MET A 175 -5.17 9.60 2.08
CA MET A 175 -4.97 8.16 2.18
C MET A 175 -5.29 7.43 0.87
N ILE A 176 -4.39 6.58 0.44
CA ILE A 176 -4.60 5.67 -0.69
C ILE A 176 -5.35 4.43 -0.18
N LEU A 177 -6.59 4.26 -0.63
CA LEU A 177 -7.46 3.14 -0.27
C LEU A 177 -7.56 2.07 -1.36
N GLY A 178 -7.07 2.34 -2.55
CA GLY A 178 -7.01 1.37 -3.64
C GLY A 178 -5.74 1.52 -4.44
N VAL A 179 -5.09 0.39 -4.77
CA VAL A 179 -3.92 0.34 -5.67
C VAL A 179 -4.10 -0.82 -6.63
N THR A 180 -3.74 -0.62 -7.89
CA THR A 180 -3.60 -1.70 -8.87
C THR A 180 -2.30 -1.51 -9.63
N ILE A 181 -1.50 -2.58 -9.70
CA ILE A 181 -0.27 -2.64 -10.46
C ILE A 181 -0.40 -3.74 -11.51
N PRO A 182 -0.78 -3.40 -12.76
CA PRO A 182 -1.07 -4.40 -13.80
C PRO A 182 0.08 -5.35 -14.08
N ARG A 183 1.31 -4.86 -14.06
CA ARG A 183 2.51 -5.69 -14.29
C ARG A 183 2.77 -6.72 -13.18
N MET A 184 2.23 -6.49 -11.98
CA MET A 184 2.27 -7.46 -10.87
C MET A 184 1.03 -8.34 -10.81
N PHE A 185 0.06 -8.10 -11.71
CA PHE A 185 -1.24 -8.76 -11.71
C PHE A 185 -1.92 -8.75 -10.33
N THR A 186 -1.72 -7.67 -9.57
CA THR A 186 -2.14 -7.56 -8.17
C THR A 186 -2.89 -6.26 -7.94
N SER A 187 -3.90 -6.34 -7.08
CA SER A 187 -4.65 -5.19 -6.57
C SER A 187 -4.73 -5.23 -5.05
N TRP A 188 -4.69 -4.07 -4.44
CA TRP A 188 -4.86 -3.80 -3.01
C TRP A 188 -6.08 -2.89 -2.87
N VAL A 189 -7.11 -3.33 -2.17
CA VAL A 189 -8.34 -2.55 -2.01
C VAL A 189 -8.73 -2.56 -0.53
N ALA A 190 -8.91 -1.38 0.05
CA ALA A 190 -9.38 -1.26 1.42
C ALA A 190 -10.81 -1.84 1.54
N THR A 191 -10.99 -2.73 2.49
CA THR A 191 -12.30 -3.34 2.80
C THR A 191 -12.97 -2.68 3.99
N ARG A 192 -12.16 -2.12 4.89
CA ARG A 192 -12.64 -1.50 6.12
C ARG A 192 -11.66 -0.45 6.65
N VAL A 193 -12.21 0.63 7.20
CA VAL A 193 -11.48 1.62 7.98
C VAL A 193 -12.02 1.61 9.42
N GLN A 194 -11.15 1.43 10.40
CA GLN A 194 -11.45 1.42 11.82
C GLN A 194 -10.77 2.60 12.49
N LEU A 195 -11.54 3.43 13.21
CA LEU A 195 -11.04 4.61 13.92
C LEU A 195 -10.78 4.33 15.40
N THR A 196 -11.26 3.18 15.88
CA THR A 196 -11.13 2.73 17.28
C THR A 196 -10.74 1.26 17.33
N GLY A 197 -10.28 0.78 18.49
CA GLY A 197 -9.98 -0.64 18.70
C GLY A 197 -8.63 -1.11 18.15
N PHE A 198 -7.77 -0.21 17.71
CA PHE A 198 -6.37 -0.48 17.36
C PHE A 198 -5.43 0.13 18.42
N ASP A 199 -4.22 -0.40 18.51
CA ASP A 199 -3.21 0.07 19.47
C ASP A 199 -2.18 0.97 18.77
N PRO A 200 -2.25 2.30 18.95
CA PRO A 200 -1.33 3.24 18.29
C PRO A 200 0.12 3.08 18.76
N THR A 201 0.38 2.50 19.94
CA THR A 201 1.75 2.28 20.44
C THR A 201 2.52 1.22 19.64
N LYS A 202 1.81 0.42 18.84
CA LYS A 202 2.42 -0.57 17.94
C LYS A 202 2.87 0.00 16.60
N ILE A 203 2.62 1.29 16.35
CA ILE A 203 3.06 1.98 15.13
C ILE A 203 4.49 2.48 15.35
N VAL A 204 5.42 1.54 15.33
CA VAL A 204 6.86 1.77 15.55
C VAL A 204 7.67 1.13 14.44
N ALA A 205 8.81 1.76 14.10
CA ALA A 205 9.71 1.22 13.09
C ALA A 205 10.25 -0.16 13.49
N PRO A 206 10.35 -1.11 12.55
CA PRO A 206 10.97 -2.40 12.80
C PRO A 206 12.46 -2.24 13.12
N THR A 207 12.98 -3.18 13.91
CA THR A 207 14.39 -3.16 14.33
C THR A 207 15.12 -4.46 13.98
N LYS A 208 14.39 -5.49 13.51
CA LYS A 208 14.93 -6.80 13.19
C LYS A 208 15.45 -6.82 11.76
N GLY A 209 16.65 -7.32 11.56
CA GLY A 209 17.26 -7.56 10.26
C GLY A 209 18.67 -7.00 10.12
N LYS A 210 19.37 -7.45 9.08
CA LYS A 210 20.69 -6.93 8.70
C LYS A 210 20.50 -5.57 8.03
N LYS A 211 21.08 -4.51 8.59
CA LYS A 211 21.03 -3.18 7.98
C LYS A 211 21.70 -3.20 6.60
N LYS A 212 20.99 -2.73 5.59
CA LYS A 212 21.45 -2.67 4.21
C LYS A 212 20.91 -1.41 3.53
N VAL A 213 21.67 -0.85 2.61
CA VAL A 213 21.20 0.22 1.73
C VAL A 213 20.29 -0.41 0.67
N ALA A 214 19.15 0.21 0.37
CA ALA A 214 18.15 -0.33 -0.55
C ALA A 214 18.73 -0.54 -1.97
N SER A 215 19.52 0.41 -2.49
CA SER A 215 20.20 0.28 -3.78
C SER A 215 21.13 -0.93 -3.82
N ASP A 216 21.97 -1.11 -2.80
CA ASP A 216 22.90 -2.24 -2.73
C ASP A 216 22.19 -3.59 -2.68
N LEU A 217 21.07 -3.66 -1.93
CA LEU A 217 20.26 -4.88 -1.91
C LEU A 217 19.64 -5.15 -3.28
N LYS A 218 19.11 -4.11 -3.93
CA LYS A 218 18.54 -4.21 -5.28
C LYS A 218 19.56 -4.73 -6.29
N ASP A 219 20.79 -4.18 -6.30
CA ASP A 219 21.87 -4.63 -7.16
C ASP A 219 22.24 -6.10 -6.91
N ASN A 220 22.26 -6.52 -5.64
CA ASN A 220 22.53 -7.92 -5.27
C ASN A 220 21.43 -8.85 -5.78
N VAL A 221 20.15 -8.46 -5.61
CA VAL A 221 19.00 -9.22 -6.12
C VAL A 221 19.06 -9.30 -7.65
N GLN A 222 19.31 -8.19 -8.34
CA GLN A 222 19.44 -8.17 -9.80
C GLN A 222 20.54 -9.11 -10.29
N LYS A 223 21.71 -9.10 -9.64
CA LYS A 223 22.82 -10.02 -9.98
C LYS A 223 22.43 -11.48 -9.73
N ALA A 224 21.78 -11.78 -8.61
CA ALA A 224 21.36 -13.14 -8.27
C ALA A 224 20.26 -13.68 -9.20
N THR A 225 19.42 -12.82 -9.75
CA THR A 225 18.27 -13.20 -10.58
C THR A 225 18.46 -12.91 -12.07
N LYS A 226 19.67 -12.50 -12.52
CA LYS A 226 19.94 -12.06 -13.90
C LYS A 226 19.52 -13.08 -14.95
N ASP A 227 19.70 -14.37 -14.64
CA ASP A 227 19.42 -15.47 -15.57
C ASP A 227 17.97 -16.01 -15.43
N TRP A 228 17.13 -15.39 -14.58
CA TRP A 228 15.75 -15.82 -14.34
C TRP A 228 14.75 -15.16 -15.31
N GLY A 229 15.20 -14.32 -16.26
CA GLY A 229 14.35 -13.66 -17.23
C GLY A 229 13.26 -12.79 -16.57
N THR A 230 12.00 -12.93 -17.00
CA THR A 230 10.86 -12.18 -16.46
C THR A 230 10.61 -12.45 -14.98
N TRP A 231 10.94 -13.65 -14.48
CA TRP A 231 10.84 -14.00 -13.06
C TRP A 231 11.79 -13.18 -12.19
N GLY A 232 13.01 -12.94 -12.64
CA GLY A 232 13.96 -12.09 -11.91
C GLY A 232 13.44 -10.66 -11.76
N GLN A 233 12.84 -10.10 -12.79
CA GLN A 233 12.23 -8.79 -12.74
C GLN A 233 11.03 -8.74 -11.78
N GLN A 234 10.21 -9.77 -11.77
CA GLN A 234 9.09 -9.91 -10.84
C GLN A 234 9.57 -9.95 -9.37
N GLN A 235 10.66 -10.66 -9.09
CA GLN A 235 11.25 -10.71 -7.74
C GLN A 235 11.70 -9.33 -7.26
N ILE A 236 12.34 -8.54 -8.14
CA ILE A 236 12.75 -7.17 -7.79
C ILE A 236 11.52 -6.34 -7.40
N TRP A 237 10.44 -6.40 -8.17
CA TRP A 237 9.22 -5.65 -7.85
C TRP A 237 8.57 -6.14 -6.55
N ASN A 238 8.51 -7.44 -6.29
CA ASN A 238 7.93 -8.01 -5.06
C ASN A 238 8.74 -7.61 -3.81
N ILE A 239 10.05 -7.50 -3.91
CA ILE A 239 10.93 -7.17 -2.78
C ILE A 239 10.89 -5.67 -2.46
N PHE A 240 10.89 -4.81 -3.48
CA PHE A 240 11.07 -3.37 -3.30
C PHE A 240 9.76 -2.56 -3.38
N LEU A 241 8.62 -3.22 -3.54
CA LEU A 241 7.28 -2.73 -3.25
C LEU A 241 6.71 -3.42 -1.99
#